data_623faf2e53e3cc1f4e518947a292229f
#
_entry.id   623faf2e53e3cc1f4e518947a292229f
#
_cell.length_a   1.000
_cell.length_b   1.000
_cell.length_c   1.000
_cell.angle_alpha   90.00
_cell.angle_beta   90.00
_cell.angle_gamma   90.00
#
_symmetry.space_group_name_H-M   'P 1'
#
loop_
_entity.id
_entity.type
_entity.pdbx_description
1 polymer ?
#
loop_
_entity_poly.entity_id
_entity_poly.type
_entity_poly.pdbx_seq_one_letter_code
_entity_poly.pdbx_strand_id
1 'polypeptide(L)'
;PQRGDRHPHTVLGEGWTGLETLIDRLLRHQTQDAFFMIWQSAMTLPAPEIPNVVASCRSAGLSDAADAVITNAARRDLEAVLLIAACFHEAHQYEDATLLLSSATVAASAARGS
;
A
#
# COMPACT_ATOMS: atom_id res chain seq x y z
N PRO A 1 -31.33 3.38 2.62
CA PRO A 1 -31.00 3.05 2.95
C PRO A 1 -30.52 2.72 2.86
N GLN A 2 -30.49 3.12 2.33
CA GLN A 2 -30.03 2.71 2.70
C GLN A 2 -29.60 2.19 2.55
N ARG A 3 -29.74 2.69 2.04
CA ARG A 3 -29.19 2.15 2.38
C ARG A 3 -28.78 1.47 2.54
N GLY A 4 -28.86 1.85 2.04
CA GLY A 4 -28.44 1.30 2.63
C GLY A 4 -27.75 0.93 2.50
N ASP A 5 -27.91 1.41 2.08
CA ASP A 5 -27.25 0.96 2.35
C ASP A 5 -26.38 0.71 2.19
N ARG A 6 -26.27 1.12 2.02
CA ARG A 6 -25.40 0.87 2.35
C ARG A 6 -24.66 0.44 2.75
N HIS A 7 -24.60 0.78 2.74
CA HIS A 7 -23.80 0.33 3.52
C HIS A 7 -23.06 -0.18 3.80
N PRO A 8 -22.77 -0.19 3.83
CA PRO A 8 -22.20 -0.59 4.33
C PRO A 8 -21.43 -1.03 4.46
N HIS A 9 -21.24 -0.65 4.31
CA HIS A 9 -20.45 -1.16 4.65
C HIS A 9 -19.71 -1.46 5.01
N THR A 10 -19.70 -1.17 4.69
CA THR A 10 -19.20 -1.45 5.26
C THR A 10 -18.35 -1.56 5.68
N VAL A 11 -18.60 -0.95 6.25
CA VAL A 11 -17.69 -0.84 6.78
C VAL A 11 -16.51 -1.35 6.83
N LEU A 12 -16.53 -2.25 7.11
CA LEU A 12 -15.46 -2.91 6.99
C LEU A 12 -15.06 -3.04 5.69
N GLY A 13 -15.75 -3.22 4.94
CA GLY A 13 -15.43 -3.33 3.59
C GLY A 13 -14.91 -2.07 3.00
N GLU A 14 -14.67 -1.11 3.82
CA GLU A 14 -14.15 0.10 3.32
C GLU A 14 -12.74 -0.05 2.94
N GLY A 15 -12.40 0.21 1.72
CA GLY A 15 -11.04 0.21 1.26
C GLY A 15 -10.34 1.51 1.65
N TRP A 16 -9.15 1.66 1.10
CA TRP A 16 -8.36 2.86 1.26
C TRP A 16 -9.09 4.05 0.65
N THR A 17 -9.22 5.13 1.42
CA THR A 17 -9.99 6.29 0.98
C THR A 17 -9.33 7.02 -0.19
N GLY A 18 -8.01 6.87 -0.37
CA GLY A 18 -7.31 7.50 -1.49
C GLY A 18 -7.43 6.74 -2.80
N LEU A 19 -8.07 5.56 -2.80
CA LEU A 19 -8.11 4.72 -3.98
C LEU A 19 -8.79 5.40 -5.16
N GLU A 20 -9.90 6.05 -4.92
CA GLU A 20 -10.63 6.72 -6.00
C GLU A 20 -9.82 7.85 -6.61
N THR A 21 -9.10 8.58 -5.77
CA THR A 21 -8.24 9.65 -6.27
C THR A 21 -7.11 9.07 -7.12
N LEU A 22 -6.53 7.97 -6.67
CA LEU A 22 -5.46 7.32 -7.43
C LEU A 22 -5.96 6.84 -8.78
N ILE A 23 -7.14 6.20 -8.81
CA ILE A 23 -7.73 5.73 -10.05
C ILE A 23 -7.97 6.91 -11.00
N ASP A 24 -8.50 8.00 -10.47
CA ASP A 24 -8.76 9.20 -11.27
C ASP A 24 -7.48 9.72 -11.91
N ARG A 25 -6.39 9.80 -11.14
CA ARG A 25 -5.10 10.26 -11.67
C ARG A 25 -4.60 9.37 -12.79
N LEU A 26 -4.72 8.05 -12.59
CA LEU A 26 -4.27 7.11 -13.61
C LEU A 26 -5.11 7.20 -14.87
N LEU A 27 -6.43 7.37 -14.72
CA LEU A 27 -7.32 7.48 -15.89
C LEU A 27 -7.06 8.76 -16.67
N ARG A 28 -6.59 9.81 -16.01
CA ARG A 28 -6.27 11.06 -16.66
C ARG A 28 -4.83 11.12 -17.13
N HIS A 29 -4.11 10.02 -17.03
CA HIS A 29 -2.69 9.91 -17.41
C HIS A 29 -1.79 10.87 -16.62
N GLN A 30 -2.20 11.22 -15.41
CA GLN A 30 -1.39 12.03 -14.51
C GLN A 30 -0.48 11.12 -13.71
N THR A 31 0.46 10.51 -14.43
CA THR A 31 1.29 9.43 -13.88
C THR A 31 2.18 9.93 -12.75
N GLN A 32 2.77 11.12 -12.90
CA GLN A 32 3.64 11.63 -11.86
C GLN A 32 2.87 11.92 -10.57
N ASP A 33 1.66 12.46 -10.71
CA ASP A 33 0.82 12.73 -9.55
C ASP A 33 0.42 11.42 -8.86
N ALA A 34 0.12 10.40 -9.66
CA ALA A 34 -0.22 9.09 -9.11
C ALA A 34 0.96 8.49 -8.35
N PHE A 35 2.16 8.56 -8.92
CA PHE A 35 3.35 8.03 -8.26
C PHE A 35 3.69 8.81 -6.99
N PHE A 36 3.52 10.12 -7.01
CA PHE A 36 3.73 10.92 -5.81
C PHE A 36 2.77 10.52 -4.70
N MET A 37 1.51 10.30 -5.06
CA MET A 37 0.50 9.88 -4.11
C MET A 37 0.85 8.51 -3.50
N ILE A 38 1.30 7.58 -4.34
CA ILE A 38 1.72 6.25 -3.88
C ILE A 38 2.90 6.38 -2.93
N TRP A 39 3.91 7.15 -3.31
CA TRP A 39 5.11 7.35 -2.48
C TRP A 39 4.72 7.98 -1.14
N GLN A 40 3.92 9.04 -1.19
CA GLN A 40 3.53 9.73 0.03
C GLN A 40 2.78 8.79 0.97
N SER A 41 1.84 8.02 0.43
CA SER A 41 1.07 7.08 1.24
C SER A 41 1.99 6.02 1.84
N ALA A 42 2.92 5.48 1.06
CA ALA A 42 3.82 4.44 1.53
C ALA A 42 4.74 4.95 2.64
N MET A 43 5.12 6.22 2.58
CA MET A 43 6.11 6.76 3.52
C MET A 43 5.48 7.36 4.77
N THR A 44 4.21 7.76 4.72
CA THR A 44 3.61 8.53 5.82
C THR A 44 2.49 7.83 6.56
N LEU A 45 1.84 6.84 5.94
CA LEU A 45 0.73 6.18 6.61
C LEU A 45 1.22 5.30 7.77
N PRO A 46 0.40 5.17 8.82
CA PRO A 46 0.74 4.25 9.90
C PRO A 46 0.82 2.82 9.40
N ALA A 47 1.68 2.02 10.02
CA ALA A 47 1.90 0.65 9.61
C ALA A 47 0.62 -0.17 9.42
N PRO A 48 -0.37 -0.09 10.33
CA PRO A 48 -1.58 -0.91 10.16
C PRO A 48 -2.41 -0.56 8.93
N GLU A 49 -2.23 0.63 8.35
CA GLU A 49 -3.00 1.03 7.19
C GLU A 49 -2.38 0.58 5.87
N ILE A 50 -1.10 0.25 5.87
CA ILE A 50 -0.42 -0.16 4.65
C ILE A 50 -1.05 -1.42 4.03
N PRO A 51 -1.35 -2.50 4.80
CA PRO A 51 -2.01 -3.65 4.20
C PRO A 51 -3.34 -3.30 3.54
N ASN A 52 -4.10 -2.38 4.13
CA ASN A 52 -5.37 -1.96 3.56
C ASN A 52 -5.19 -1.25 2.22
N VAL A 53 -4.19 -0.37 2.14
CA VAL A 53 -3.87 0.32 0.89
C VAL A 53 -3.52 -0.69 -0.20
N VAL A 54 -2.65 -1.64 0.14
CA VAL A 54 -2.19 -2.65 -0.83
C VAL A 54 -3.37 -3.53 -1.27
N ALA A 55 -4.18 -4.00 -0.32
CA ALA A 55 -5.32 -4.84 -0.64
C ALA A 55 -6.32 -4.10 -1.52
N SER A 56 -6.55 -2.81 -1.24
CA SER A 56 -7.46 -2.00 -2.03
C SER A 56 -6.96 -1.86 -3.47
N CYS A 57 -5.68 -1.62 -3.65
CA CYS A 57 -5.10 -1.52 -5.00
C CYS A 57 -5.22 -2.83 -5.74
N ARG A 58 -4.92 -3.96 -5.09
CA ARG A 58 -5.01 -5.26 -5.76
C ARG A 58 -6.45 -5.60 -6.13
N SER A 59 -7.40 -5.28 -5.24
CA SER A 59 -8.82 -5.53 -5.53
C SER A 59 -9.31 -4.71 -6.72
N ALA A 60 -8.72 -3.55 -6.92
CA ALA A 60 -9.09 -2.69 -8.04
C ALA A 60 -8.33 -3.04 -9.33
N GLY A 61 -7.51 -4.09 -9.31
CA GLY A 61 -6.72 -4.48 -10.47
C GLY A 61 -5.47 -3.64 -10.67
N LEU A 62 -5.05 -2.91 -9.64
CA LEU A 62 -3.88 -2.04 -9.72
C LEU A 62 -2.69 -2.71 -9.04
N SER A 63 -2.29 -3.88 -9.57
CA SER A 63 -1.19 -4.64 -8.98
C SER A 63 0.12 -3.86 -8.98
N ASP A 64 0.38 -3.11 -10.05
CA ASP A 64 1.61 -2.32 -10.12
C ASP A 64 1.64 -1.24 -9.05
N ALA A 65 0.49 -0.61 -8.79
CA ALA A 65 0.40 0.39 -7.73
C ALA A 65 0.61 -0.25 -6.38
N ALA A 66 0.02 -1.43 -6.15
CA ALA A 66 0.20 -2.16 -4.91
C ALA A 66 1.67 -2.49 -4.67
N ASP A 67 2.34 -2.99 -5.70
CA ASP A 67 3.76 -3.31 -5.61
C ASP A 67 4.58 -2.06 -5.33
N ALA A 68 4.21 -0.93 -5.93
CA ALA A 68 4.91 0.33 -5.71
C ALA A 68 4.76 0.81 -4.26
N VAL A 69 3.57 0.63 -3.67
CA VAL A 69 3.39 0.97 -2.27
C VAL A 69 4.33 0.15 -1.41
N ILE A 70 4.41 -1.15 -1.66
CA ILE A 70 5.24 -2.05 -0.87
C ILE A 70 6.72 -1.71 -1.03
N THR A 71 7.18 -1.50 -2.26
CA THR A 71 8.60 -1.24 -2.50
C THR A 71 9.03 0.11 -1.92
N ASN A 72 8.13 1.10 -1.95
CA ASN A 72 8.43 2.38 -1.32
C ASN A 72 8.41 2.26 0.20
N ALA A 73 7.44 1.55 0.76
CA ALA A 73 7.38 1.34 2.21
C ALA A 73 8.63 0.61 2.72
N ALA A 74 9.22 -0.24 1.90
CA ALA A 74 10.42 -0.97 2.26
C ALA A 74 11.63 -0.06 2.47
N ARG A 75 11.52 1.20 2.07
CA ARG A 75 12.61 2.18 2.23
C ARG A 75 12.47 2.95 3.54
N ARG A 76 11.43 2.68 4.31
CA ARG A 76 11.28 3.29 5.62
C ARG A 76 12.30 2.67 6.58
N ASP A 77 12.40 3.22 7.80
CA ASP A 77 13.36 2.69 8.76
C ASP A 77 12.99 1.26 9.13
N LEU A 78 13.95 0.54 9.69
CA LEU A 78 13.79 -0.88 9.96
C LEU A 78 12.60 -1.17 10.87
N GLU A 79 12.42 -0.35 11.87
CA GLU A 79 11.33 -0.55 12.82
C GLU A 79 9.97 -0.47 12.10
N ALA A 80 9.81 0.53 11.24
CA ALA A 80 8.57 0.69 10.47
C ALA A 80 8.36 -0.49 9.54
N VAL A 81 9.43 -0.95 8.86
CA VAL A 81 9.33 -2.08 7.95
C VAL A 81 8.88 -3.33 8.69
N LEU A 82 9.45 -3.59 9.87
CA LEU A 82 9.07 -4.77 10.64
C LEU A 82 7.62 -4.69 11.12
N LEU A 83 7.17 -3.51 11.52
CA LEU A 83 5.78 -3.33 11.93
C LEU A 83 4.83 -3.55 10.76
N ILE A 84 5.19 -3.03 9.58
CA ILE A 84 4.35 -3.21 8.40
C ILE A 84 4.30 -4.69 8.01
N ALA A 85 5.43 -5.39 8.08
CA ALA A 85 5.48 -6.81 7.79
C ALA A 85 4.56 -7.58 8.73
N ALA A 86 4.59 -7.24 10.02
CA ALA A 86 3.72 -7.88 10.99
C ALA A 86 2.26 -7.62 10.68
N CYS A 87 1.94 -6.39 10.25
CA CYS A 87 0.55 -6.05 9.89
C CYS A 87 0.09 -6.83 8.66
N PHE A 88 0.95 -6.97 7.65
CA PHE A 88 0.63 -7.81 6.50
C PHE A 88 0.36 -9.25 6.94
N HIS A 89 1.17 -9.76 7.86
CA HIS A 89 1.03 -11.12 8.33
C HIS A 89 -0.29 -11.31 9.06
N GLU A 90 -0.66 -10.35 9.90
CA GLU A 90 -1.93 -10.40 10.60
C GLU A 90 -3.12 -10.34 9.66
N ALA A 91 -2.96 -9.64 8.53
CA ALA A 91 -4.01 -9.56 7.52
C ALA A 91 -4.00 -10.75 6.57
N HIS A 92 -3.13 -11.74 6.81
CA HIS A 92 -2.97 -12.92 5.97
C HIS A 92 -2.50 -12.56 4.55
N GLN A 93 -1.79 -11.44 4.43
CA GLN A 93 -1.20 -11.01 3.15
C GLN A 93 0.28 -11.41 3.14
N TYR A 94 0.51 -12.72 3.15
CA TYR A 94 1.86 -13.25 3.34
C TYR A 94 2.79 -12.95 2.19
N GLU A 95 2.27 -12.96 0.97
CA GLU A 95 3.09 -12.65 -0.20
C GLU A 95 3.51 -11.19 -0.20
N ASP A 96 2.62 -10.32 0.26
CA ASP A 96 2.95 -8.90 0.37
C ASP A 96 4.02 -8.67 1.44
N ALA A 97 3.93 -9.40 2.55
CA ALA A 97 4.95 -9.32 3.59
C ALA A 97 6.31 -9.77 3.05
N THR A 98 6.32 -10.85 2.27
CA THR A 98 7.55 -11.35 1.67
C THR A 98 8.14 -10.33 0.70
N LEU A 99 7.30 -9.72 -0.13
CA LEU A 99 7.76 -8.70 -1.06
C LEU A 99 8.36 -7.51 -0.32
N LEU A 100 7.71 -7.08 0.76
CA LEU A 100 8.21 -5.98 1.58
C LEU A 100 9.59 -6.29 2.13
N LEU A 101 9.76 -7.46 2.72
CA LEU A 101 11.04 -7.82 3.34
C LEU A 101 12.12 -8.02 2.30
N SER A 102 11.80 -8.62 1.16
CA SER A 102 12.75 -8.78 0.07
C SER A 102 13.19 -7.43 -0.46
N SER A 103 12.25 -6.50 -0.63
CA SER A 103 12.57 -5.17 -1.13
C SER A 103 13.43 -4.41 -0.14
N ALA A 104 13.16 -4.56 1.15
CA ALA A 104 13.94 -3.90 2.20
C ALA A 104 15.37 -4.44 2.21
N THR A 105 15.53 -5.74 2.00
CA THR A 105 16.84 -6.35 1.95
C THR A 105 17.67 -5.82 0.77
N VAL A 106 17.03 -5.71 -0.39
CA VAL A 106 17.69 -5.17 -1.57
C VAL A 106 18.10 -3.72 -1.34
N ALA A 107 17.20 -2.92 -0.75
CA ALA A 107 17.50 -1.52 -0.47
C ALA A 107 18.66 -1.37 0.50
N ALA A 108 18.71 -2.22 1.53
CA ALA A 108 19.78 -2.19 2.51
C ALA A 108 21.11 -2.60 1.88
N SER A 109 21.09 -3.61 1.02
CA SER A 109 22.29 -4.05 0.32
C SER A 109 22.83 -2.98 -0.60
N ALA A 110 21.95 -2.31 -1.34
CA ALA A 110 22.34 -1.23 -2.23
C ALA A 110 22.98 -0.09 -1.45
N ALA A 111 22.41 0.26 -0.31
CA ALA A 111 22.93 1.33 0.52
C ALA A 111 24.33 0.99 1.05
N ARG A 112 24.54 -0.28 1.46
CA ARG A 112 25.83 -0.71 1.97
C ARG A 112 26.86 -0.87 0.86
N GLY A 113 26.41 -1.24 -0.32
CA GLY A 113 27.31 -1.47 -1.44
C GLY A 113 27.79 -0.21 -2.12
N SER A 114 27.19 0.92 -1.78
CA SER A 114 27.64 2.17 -2.33
C SER A 114 28.66 2.81 -1.41
#